data_92feb7ac4da501e150495d592fc5a7e4
#
_entry.id   92feb7ac4da501e150495d592fc5a7e4
#
_cell.length_a   1.000
_cell.length_b   1.000
_cell.length_c   1.000
_cell.angle_alpha   90.00
_cell.angle_beta   90.00
_cell.angle_gamma   90.00
#
_symmetry.space_group_name_H-M   'P 1'
#
loop_
_entity.id
_entity.type
_entity.pdbx_description
1 polymer ?
#
loop_
_entity_poly.entity_id
_entity_poly.type
_entity_poly.pdbx_seq_one_letter_code
_entity_poly.pdbx_strand_id
1 'polypeptide(L)'
;MNQQLVEFNQRQQQLRSGSNFVIGTGTVMGQLYHTVEPINKWCEIHKWCVELFGTEDSIWDNYNGRWYMNDRRIWFRDESDLLVFILRWS
;
A
#
# COMPACT_ATOMS: atom_id res chain seq x y z
N MET A 1 -2.40 16.79 -13.51
CA MET A 1 -2.41 16.19 -12.21
C MET A 1 -1.35 16.78 -11.33
N ASN A 2 -1.76 17.09 -10.22
CA ASN A 2 -0.90 17.78 -9.31
C ASN A 2 -0.14 16.81 -8.43
N GLN A 3 1.14 16.72 -8.63
CA GLN A 3 1.95 15.81 -7.87
C GLN A 3 2.10 16.21 -6.41
N GLN A 4 1.67 17.40 -6.08
CA GLN A 4 1.80 17.83 -4.71
C GLN A 4 0.91 17.07 -3.75
N LEU A 5 -0.15 16.42 -4.26
CA LEU A 5 -1.01 15.63 -3.42
C LEU A 5 -0.37 14.32 -3.04
N VAL A 6 0.34 13.71 -3.96
CA VAL A 6 0.96 12.43 -3.71
C VAL A 6 2.37 12.49 -4.24
N GLU A 7 3.31 12.17 -3.38
CA GLU A 7 4.71 12.11 -3.74
C GLU A 7 5.19 10.71 -3.48
N PHE A 8 5.62 10.02 -4.51
CA PHE A 8 5.96 8.62 -4.41
C PHE A 8 7.44 8.41 -4.61
N ASN A 9 8.09 7.86 -3.61
CA ASN A 9 9.50 7.51 -3.67
C ASN A 9 9.60 6.01 -3.64
N GLN A 10 9.90 5.42 -4.77
CA GLN A 10 9.97 4.00 -4.84
C GLN A 10 11.35 3.51 -4.52
N ARG A 11 11.46 2.66 -3.54
CA ARG A 11 12.67 1.96 -3.26
C ARG A 11 12.60 0.62 -3.90
N GLN A 12 13.57 0.32 -4.69
CA GLN A 12 13.63 -0.94 -5.38
C GLN A 12 14.08 -2.00 -4.41
N GLN A 13 13.22 -2.37 -3.50
CA GLN A 13 13.59 -3.39 -2.55
C GLN A 13 12.84 -4.66 -2.82
N GLN A 14 13.54 -5.69 -3.15
CA GLN A 14 12.98 -7.00 -3.20
C GLN A 14 13.32 -7.67 -1.90
N LEU A 15 12.31 -8.11 -1.19
CA LEU A 15 12.54 -8.72 0.09
C LEU A 15 13.32 -9.99 -0.04
N ARG A 16 13.03 -10.75 -1.06
CA ARG A 16 13.76 -11.97 -1.30
C ARG A 16 13.37 -12.52 -2.64
N SER A 17 14.15 -13.44 -3.09
CA SER A 17 13.89 -14.17 -4.30
C SER A 17 12.50 -14.78 -4.24
N GLY A 18 11.73 -14.62 -5.27
CA GLY A 18 10.42 -15.19 -5.33
C GLY A 18 9.32 -14.32 -4.75
N SER A 19 9.65 -13.13 -4.28
CA SER A 19 8.63 -12.21 -3.81
C SER A 19 7.72 -11.81 -4.94
N ASN A 20 6.44 -11.66 -4.62
CA ASN A 20 5.41 -11.32 -5.59
C ASN A 20 4.98 -9.88 -5.48
N PHE A 21 5.81 -9.03 -4.90
CA PHE A 21 5.46 -7.63 -4.74
C PHE A 21 6.71 -6.79 -4.55
N VAL A 22 6.57 -5.51 -4.81
CA VAL A 22 7.64 -4.53 -4.65
C VAL A 22 7.22 -3.55 -3.57
N ILE A 23 8.13 -3.26 -2.67
CA ILE A 23 7.86 -2.38 -1.53
C ILE A 23 8.45 -1.01 -1.81
N GLY A 24 7.73 0.01 -1.40
CA GLY A 24 8.18 1.38 -1.53
C GLY A 24 7.57 2.25 -0.47
N THR A 25 7.75 3.55 -0.63
CA THR A 25 7.12 4.53 0.24
C THR A 25 6.60 5.67 -0.60
N GLY A 26 5.70 6.43 -0.02
CA GLY A 26 5.18 7.62 -0.65
C GLY A 26 4.58 8.54 0.39
N THR A 27 4.24 9.74 0.00
CA THR A 27 3.60 10.65 0.92
C THR A 27 2.28 11.12 0.32
N VAL A 28 1.30 11.30 1.20
CA VAL A 28 0.01 11.83 0.83
C VAL A 28 -0.24 13.01 1.74
N MET A 29 -0.24 14.21 1.20
CA MET A 29 -0.44 15.42 1.97
C MET A 29 0.50 15.49 3.18
N GLY A 30 1.74 15.07 2.95
CA GLY A 30 2.74 15.12 4.01
C GLY A 30 2.79 13.90 4.92
N GLN A 31 1.83 13.02 4.84
CA GLN A 31 1.81 11.81 5.67
C GLN A 31 2.52 10.69 4.93
N LEU A 32 3.49 10.09 5.57
CA LEU A 32 4.22 8.98 4.98
C LEU A 32 3.38 7.73 4.95
N TYR A 33 3.41 7.04 3.83
CA TYR A 33 2.75 5.76 3.67
C TYR A 33 3.77 4.74 3.18
N HIS A 34 3.52 3.50 3.54
CA HIS A 34 4.29 2.36 3.07
C HIS A 34 3.50 1.70 1.97
N THR A 35 4.11 1.45 0.84
CA THR A 35 3.39 0.93 -0.32
C THR A 35 3.87 -0.45 -0.68
N VAL A 36 2.99 -1.21 -1.28
CA VAL A 36 3.33 -2.50 -1.83
C VAL A 36 2.59 -2.66 -3.14
N GLU A 37 3.31 -3.14 -4.14
CA GLU A 37 2.73 -3.35 -5.46
C GLU A 37 2.76 -4.83 -5.77
N PRO A 38 1.64 -5.54 -5.62
CA PRO A 38 1.58 -6.95 -5.95
C PRO A 38 1.62 -7.14 -7.46
N ILE A 39 2.09 -8.31 -7.88
CA ILE A 39 2.16 -8.65 -9.29
C ILE A 39 0.82 -9.18 -9.77
N ASN A 40 0.12 -9.93 -8.93
CA ASN A 40 -1.15 -10.54 -9.32
C ASN A 40 -2.01 -10.75 -8.10
N LYS A 41 -3.12 -11.45 -8.28
CA LYS A 41 -4.04 -11.80 -7.19
C LYS A 41 -4.71 -10.59 -6.56
N TRP A 42 -4.96 -9.57 -7.38
CA TRP A 42 -5.50 -8.32 -6.87
C TRP A 42 -6.84 -8.48 -6.15
N CYS A 43 -7.73 -9.29 -6.71
CA CYS A 43 -9.04 -9.45 -6.10
C CYS A 43 -8.94 -10.16 -4.75
N GLU A 44 -8.12 -11.18 -4.69
CA GLU A 44 -7.94 -11.91 -3.45
C GLU A 44 -7.29 -11.04 -2.38
N ILE A 45 -6.30 -10.27 -2.79
CA ILE A 45 -5.60 -9.39 -1.87
C ILE A 45 -6.53 -8.30 -1.37
N HIS A 46 -7.31 -7.71 -2.27
CA HIS A 46 -8.24 -6.66 -1.86
C HIS A 46 -9.24 -7.21 -0.84
N LYS A 47 -9.79 -8.37 -1.10
CA LYS A 47 -10.75 -8.97 -0.19
C LYS A 47 -10.12 -9.21 1.18
N TRP A 48 -8.90 -9.73 1.18
CA TRP A 48 -8.21 -9.99 2.43
C TRP A 48 -7.96 -8.71 3.20
N CYS A 49 -7.56 -7.65 2.51
CA CYS A 49 -7.32 -6.37 3.16
C CYS A 49 -8.61 -5.81 3.77
N VAL A 50 -9.71 -5.91 3.05
CA VAL A 50 -10.99 -5.44 3.57
C VAL A 50 -11.37 -6.22 4.83
N GLU A 51 -11.18 -7.52 4.80
CA GLU A 51 -11.54 -8.35 5.94
C GLU A 51 -10.69 -8.05 7.17
N LEU A 52 -9.42 -7.73 6.95
CA LEU A 52 -8.52 -7.53 8.07
C LEU A 52 -8.44 -6.08 8.52
N PHE A 53 -8.40 -5.15 7.59
CA PHE A 53 -8.19 -3.73 7.90
C PHE A 53 -9.45 -2.89 7.81
N GLY A 54 -10.53 -3.46 7.30
CA GLY A 54 -11.75 -2.72 7.08
C GLY A 54 -11.82 -2.15 5.68
N THR A 55 -12.88 -1.44 5.39
CA THR A 55 -13.08 -0.83 4.08
C THR A 55 -11.96 0.17 3.81
N GLU A 56 -11.45 0.15 2.60
CA GLU A 56 -10.38 1.08 2.26
C GLU A 56 -10.89 2.52 2.34
N ASP A 57 -9.99 3.41 2.70
CA ASP A 57 -10.30 4.83 2.74
C ASP A 57 -10.12 5.43 1.36
N SER A 58 -10.76 6.57 1.17
CA SER A 58 -10.53 7.32 -0.06
C SER A 58 -9.44 8.34 0.21
N ILE A 59 -8.43 8.33 -0.64
CA ILE A 59 -7.31 9.25 -0.51
C ILE A 59 -7.78 10.71 -0.63
N TRP A 60 -8.91 10.92 -1.29
CA TRP A 60 -9.45 12.26 -1.50
C TRP A 60 -10.33 12.74 -0.36
N ASP A 61 -10.95 11.79 0.34
CA ASP A 61 -11.87 12.12 1.42
C ASP A 61 -11.20 12.08 2.77
N ASN A 62 -10.16 11.27 2.91
CA ASN A 62 -9.53 11.08 4.21
C ASN A 62 -8.02 10.90 4.01
N TYR A 63 -7.28 11.99 4.06
CA TYR A 63 -5.86 11.97 3.80
C TYR A 63 -5.08 11.13 4.80
N ASN A 64 -5.66 10.84 5.95
CA ASN A 64 -4.97 10.11 6.99
C ASN A 64 -5.59 8.74 7.20
N GLY A 65 -6.15 8.19 6.15
CA GLY A 65 -6.78 6.89 6.22
C GLY A 65 -5.78 5.79 6.48
N ARG A 66 -6.27 4.68 7.00
CA ARG A 66 -5.42 3.57 7.37
C ARG A 66 -4.81 2.89 6.16
N TRP A 67 -5.57 2.74 5.09
CA TRP A 67 -5.05 2.11 3.89
C TRP A 67 -5.87 2.52 2.68
N TYR A 68 -5.19 2.50 1.54
CA TYR A 68 -5.81 2.80 0.24
C TYR A 68 -5.33 1.77 -0.76
N MET A 69 -6.09 1.61 -1.84
CA MET A 69 -5.65 0.81 -2.96
C MET A 69 -5.89 1.60 -4.22
N ASN A 70 -4.83 2.09 -4.84
CA ASN A 70 -4.96 2.76 -6.10
C ASN A 70 -3.65 2.66 -6.87
N ASP A 71 -3.74 2.90 -8.16
CA ASP A 71 -2.56 2.94 -9.04
C ASP A 71 -1.73 1.69 -8.89
N ARG A 72 -2.40 0.53 -8.74
CA ARG A 72 -1.77 -0.78 -8.64
C ARG A 72 -0.89 -0.91 -7.41
N ARG A 73 -1.16 -0.11 -6.41
CA ARG A 73 -0.44 -0.15 -5.14
C ARG A 73 -1.40 -0.16 -3.99
N ILE A 74 -0.93 -0.73 -2.90
CA ILE A 74 -1.64 -0.67 -1.64
C ILE A 74 -0.84 0.22 -0.73
N TRP A 75 -1.50 1.19 -0.13
CA TRP A 75 -0.86 2.21 0.69
C TRP A 75 -1.27 1.96 2.14
N PHE A 76 -0.30 1.68 2.99
CA PHE A 76 -0.55 1.46 4.42
C PHE A 76 0.05 2.62 5.20
N ARG A 77 -0.78 3.25 6.04
CA ARG A 77 -0.26 4.32 6.88
C ARG A 77 0.70 3.77 7.91
N ASP A 78 0.41 2.62 8.49
CA ASP A 78 1.21 2.05 9.56
C ASP A 78 2.08 0.93 9.03
N GLU A 79 3.35 0.96 9.41
CA GLU A 79 4.27 -0.07 8.98
C GLU A 79 3.86 -1.44 9.48
N SER A 80 3.21 -1.50 10.65
CA SER A 80 2.76 -2.77 11.19
C SER A 80 1.77 -3.45 10.24
N ASP A 81 0.93 -2.67 9.58
CA ASP A 81 -0.03 -3.23 8.63
C ASP A 81 0.70 -3.79 7.41
N LEU A 82 1.73 -3.09 6.96
CA LEU A 82 2.55 -3.61 5.87
C LEU A 82 3.20 -4.93 6.26
N LEU A 83 3.71 -5.02 7.48
CA LEU A 83 4.37 -6.25 7.92
C LEU A 83 3.41 -7.43 7.97
N VAL A 84 2.18 -7.18 8.40
CA VAL A 84 1.16 -8.23 8.39
C VAL A 84 0.89 -8.68 6.95
N PHE A 85 0.83 -7.74 6.03
CA PHE A 85 0.65 -8.06 4.62
C PHE A 85 1.79 -8.96 4.13
N ILE A 86 3.02 -8.57 4.44
CA ILE A 86 4.18 -9.32 4.00
C ILE A 86 4.13 -10.75 4.54
N LEU A 87 3.78 -10.91 5.81
CA LEU A 87 3.70 -12.23 6.41
C LEU A 87 2.67 -13.11 5.73
N ARG A 88 1.57 -12.52 5.29
CA ARG A 88 0.50 -13.30 4.67
C ARG A 88 0.82 -13.67 3.22
N TRP A 89 1.45 -12.77 2.49
CA TRP A 89 1.54 -12.91 1.04
C TRP A 89 2.94 -13.22 0.51
N SER A 90 3.92 -13.33 1.37
CA SER A 90 5.27 -13.71 0.93
C SER A 90 5.38 -15.16 0.53
#